data_cecd0dbc4a918ad00ede5b0e032e0b97
#
_entry.id   cecd0dbc4a918ad00ede5b0e032e0b97
#
_cell.length_a   1.000
_cell.length_b   1.000
_cell.length_c   1.000
_cell.angle_alpha   90.00
_cell.angle_beta   90.00
_cell.angle_gamma   90.00
#
_symmetry.space_group_name_H-M   'P 1'
#
loop_
_entity.id
_entity.type
_entity.pdbx_description
1 polymer ?
#
loop_
_entity_poly.entity_id
_entity_poly.type
_entity_poly.pdbx_seq_one_letter_code
_entity_poly.pdbx_strand_id
1 'polypeptide(L)'
;MTTTRRIRLFLVTLLTTSGVLHFVRPAPFISIVPRRLPYKAGLVAVSGAGELVCAALLAHPAGRRFGGASSALLFTAVFPANVSMAVRSGARPGWYRVALWGRLPLQIPLVLWSLRIAREAGAGQRLVGRSRAEQ
;
A
#
# COMPACT_ATOMS: atom_id res chain seq x y z
N MET A 1 -21.42 -7.11 7.21
CA MET A 1 -20.27 -6.49 6.49
C MET A 1 -19.44 -7.59 5.86
N THR A 2 -19.28 -7.60 4.53
CA THR A 2 -18.51 -8.63 3.83
C THR A 2 -17.02 -8.56 4.20
N THR A 3 -16.32 -9.70 4.15
CA THR A 3 -14.87 -9.78 4.44
C THR A 3 -14.08 -8.81 3.56
N THR A 4 -14.39 -8.72 2.29
CA THR A 4 -13.73 -7.80 1.36
C THR A 4 -13.94 -6.32 1.74
N ARG A 5 -15.10 -5.95 2.25
CA ARG A 5 -15.34 -4.60 2.76
C ARG A 5 -14.45 -4.28 3.97
N ARG A 6 -14.30 -5.22 4.91
CA ARG A 6 -13.40 -5.04 6.07
C ARG A 6 -11.94 -4.87 5.65
N ILE A 7 -11.48 -5.73 4.76
CA ILE A 7 -10.12 -5.66 4.17
C ILE A 7 -9.90 -4.31 3.50
N ARG A 8 -10.85 -3.87 2.68
CA ARG A 8 -10.76 -2.58 1.98
C ARG A 8 -10.69 -1.40 2.95
N LEU A 9 -11.54 -1.37 3.97
CA LEU A 9 -11.49 -0.31 4.99
C LEU A 9 -10.16 -0.31 5.74
N PHE A 10 -9.65 -1.48 6.09
CA PHE A 10 -8.32 -1.61 6.69
C PHE A 10 -7.22 -1.03 5.78
N LEU A 11 -7.20 -1.39 4.48
CA LEU A 11 -6.21 -0.87 3.54
C LEU A 11 -6.35 0.65 3.34
N VAL A 12 -7.57 1.18 3.27
CA VAL A 12 -7.80 2.63 3.19
C VAL A 12 -7.22 3.33 4.41
N THR A 13 -7.52 2.85 5.62
CA THR A 13 -6.99 3.43 6.85
C THR A 13 -5.47 3.33 6.90
N LEU A 14 -4.90 2.17 6.59
CA LEU A 14 -3.46 1.95 6.59
C LEU A 14 -2.74 2.91 5.63
N LEU A 15 -3.18 2.98 4.36
CA LEU A 15 -2.58 3.82 3.33
C LEU A 15 -2.78 5.31 3.63
N THR A 16 -3.94 5.72 4.15
CA THR A 16 -4.16 7.12 4.55
C THR A 16 -3.24 7.51 5.69
N THR A 17 -3.18 6.71 6.75
CA THR A 17 -2.32 7.00 7.91
C THR A 17 -0.86 7.03 7.51
N SER A 18 -0.39 6.03 6.76
CA SER A 18 1.00 5.96 6.29
C SER A 18 1.31 7.14 5.36
N GLY A 19 0.46 7.41 4.37
CA GLY A 19 0.64 8.51 3.42
C GLY A 19 0.71 9.88 4.10
N VAL A 20 -0.15 10.15 5.07
CA VAL A 20 -0.10 11.39 5.86
C VAL A 20 1.21 11.47 6.65
N LEU A 21 1.64 10.38 7.28
CA LEU A 21 2.89 10.34 8.05
C LEU A 21 4.13 10.62 7.21
N HIS A 22 4.12 10.27 5.92
CA HIS A 22 5.20 10.62 4.99
C HIS A 22 5.43 12.13 4.88
N PHE A 23 4.38 12.94 5.04
CA PHE A 23 4.46 14.41 4.99
C PHE A 23 4.63 15.04 6.38
N VAL A 24 3.94 14.52 7.39
CA VAL A 24 3.97 15.08 8.76
C VAL A 24 5.25 14.71 9.49
N ARG A 25 5.78 13.49 9.27
CA ARG A 25 7.00 12.96 9.87
C ARG A 25 7.88 12.25 8.85
N PRO A 26 8.48 12.96 7.89
CA PRO A 26 9.25 12.34 6.79
C PRO A 26 10.57 11.70 7.26
N ALA A 27 11.18 12.16 8.35
CA ALA A 27 12.51 11.74 8.77
C ALA A 27 12.67 10.21 8.95
N PRO A 28 11.76 9.47 9.61
CA PRO A 28 11.84 8.01 9.69
C PRO A 28 11.84 7.35 8.32
N PHE A 29 11.00 7.82 7.39
CA PHE A 29 10.90 7.27 6.03
C PHE A 29 12.13 7.57 5.18
N ILE A 30 12.68 8.77 5.28
CA ILE A 30 13.94 9.16 4.61
C ILE A 30 15.10 8.27 5.06
N SER A 31 15.15 7.92 6.35
CA SER A 31 16.22 7.12 6.93
C SER A 31 16.28 5.69 6.38
N ILE A 32 15.16 5.15 5.90
CA ILE A 32 15.07 3.79 5.37
C ILE A 32 15.35 3.69 3.86
N VAL A 33 15.30 4.82 3.15
CA VAL A 33 15.64 4.83 1.72
C VAL A 33 17.10 4.38 1.54
N PRO A 34 17.37 3.43 0.63
CA PRO A 34 18.74 2.97 0.35
C PRO A 34 19.69 4.12 0.08
N ARG A 35 20.92 4.03 0.66
CA ARG A 35 21.92 5.13 0.56
C ARG A 35 22.30 5.50 -0.88
N ARG A 36 22.17 4.54 -1.79
CA ARG A 36 22.52 4.68 -3.21
C ARG A 36 21.49 5.50 -4.02
N LEU A 37 20.27 5.68 -3.47
CA LEU A 37 19.23 6.43 -4.18
C LEU A 37 19.37 7.92 -3.89
N PRO A 38 19.37 8.77 -4.95
CA PRO A 38 19.33 10.22 -4.81
C PRO A 38 17.94 10.70 -4.42
N TYR A 39 17.81 11.97 -4.07
CA TYR A 39 16.53 12.67 -3.82
C TYR A 39 15.59 11.97 -2.84
N LYS A 40 16.11 11.45 -1.72
CA LYS A 40 15.37 10.64 -0.74
C LYS A 40 14.09 11.29 -0.23
N ALA A 41 14.13 12.60 0.05
CA ALA A 41 12.94 13.34 0.48
C ALA A 41 11.86 13.36 -0.62
N GLY A 42 12.25 13.53 -1.88
CA GLY A 42 11.33 13.46 -3.02
C GLY A 42 10.72 12.06 -3.18
N LEU A 43 11.52 11.01 -3.05
CA LEU A 43 11.04 9.63 -3.11
C LEU A 43 10.02 9.34 -2.00
N VAL A 44 10.27 9.83 -0.78
CA VAL A 44 9.35 9.71 0.36
C VAL A 44 8.05 10.47 0.09
N ALA A 45 8.13 11.69 -0.42
CA ALA A 45 6.95 12.49 -0.78
C ALA A 45 6.10 11.83 -1.88
N VAL A 46 6.75 11.32 -2.95
CA VAL A 46 6.07 10.60 -4.04
C VAL A 46 5.41 9.31 -3.52
N SER A 47 6.08 8.55 -2.64
CA SER A 47 5.51 7.36 -2.02
C SER A 47 4.27 7.72 -1.19
N GLY A 48 4.36 8.74 -0.34
CA GLY A 48 3.23 9.21 0.47
C GLY A 48 2.05 9.69 -0.38
N ALA A 49 2.31 10.43 -1.45
CA ALA A 49 1.28 10.85 -2.39
C ALA A 49 0.63 9.64 -3.08
N GLY A 50 1.42 8.65 -3.51
CA GLY A 50 0.94 7.40 -4.08
C GLY A 50 0.04 6.63 -3.11
N GLU A 51 0.40 6.55 -1.83
CA GLU A 51 -0.43 5.92 -0.79
C GLU A 51 -1.78 6.63 -0.63
N LEU A 52 -1.81 7.95 -0.60
CA LEU A 52 -3.05 8.73 -0.49
C LEU A 52 -3.93 8.57 -1.73
N VAL A 53 -3.36 8.54 -2.93
CA VAL A 53 -4.10 8.29 -4.18
C VAL A 53 -4.68 6.88 -4.17
N CYS A 54 -3.91 5.86 -3.77
CA CYS A 54 -4.41 4.49 -3.62
C CYS A 54 -5.56 4.41 -2.62
N ALA A 55 -5.44 5.07 -1.48
CA ALA A 55 -6.50 5.13 -0.46
C ALA A 55 -7.79 5.76 -1.01
N ALA A 56 -7.68 6.89 -1.71
CA ALA A 56 -8.82 7.56 -2.33
C ALA A 56 -9.51 6.68 -3.39
N LEU A 57 -8.73 6.02 -4.25
CA LEU A 57 -9.25 5.09 -5.25
C LEU A 57 -9.95 3.88 -4.62
N LEU A 58 -9.39 3.31 -3.55
CA LEU A 58 -10.02 2.20 -2.80
C LEU A 58 -11.30 2.63 -2.10
N ALA A 59 -11.38 3.85 -1.61
CA ALA A 59 -12.57 4.39 -0.96
C ALA A 59 -13.71 4.59 -1.95
N HIS A 60 -13.42 5.11 -3.15
CA HIS A 60 -14.43 5.42 -4.17
C HIS A 60 -14.89 4.18 -4.93
N PRO A 61 -16.21 3.92 -5.07
CA PRO A 61 -16.73 2.70 -5.72
C PRO A 61 -16.19 2.44 -7.12
N ALA A 62 -16.13 3.45 -7.98
CA ALA A 62 -15.64 3.33 -9.35
C ALA A 62 -14.12 3.14 -9.43
N GLY A 63 -13.37 3.58 -8.41
CA GLY A 63 -11.91 3.52 -8.36
C GLY A 63 -11.34 2.20 -7.84
N ARG A 64 -12.15 1.34 -7.22
CA ARG A 64 -11.68 0.16 -6.47
C ARG A 64 -10.80 -0.79 -7.25
N ARG A 65 -11.10 -0.99 -8.53
CA ARG A 65 -10.28 -1.85 -9.42
C ARG A 65 -8.87 -1.29 -9.55
N PHE A 66 -8.76 -0.02 -9.92
CA PHE A 66 -7.47 0.65 -10.06
C PHE A 66 -6.78 0.84 -8.72
N GLY A 67 -7.52 1.22 -7.67
CA GLY A 67 -6.99 1.35 -6.31
C GLY A 67 -6.41 0.04 -5.77
N GLY A 68 -7.06 -1.09 -6.01
CA GLY A 68 -6.53 -2.40 -5.65
C GLY A 68 -5.26 -2.75 -6.42
N ALA A 69 -5.25 -2.54 -7.74
CA ALA A 69 -4.08 -2.84 -8.59
C ALA A 69 -2.89 -1.93 -8.24
N SER A 70 -3.11 -0.62 -8.10
CA SER A 70 -2.04 0.33 -7.74
C SER A 70 -1.53 0.13 -6.32
N SER A 71 -2.39 -0.24 -5.36
CA SER A 71 -1.95 -0.59 -4.00
C SER A 71 -1.06 -1.84 -4.00
N ALA A 72 -1.41 -2.89 -4.77
CA ALA A 72 -0.58 -4.07 -4.91
C ALA A 72 0.80 -3.75 -5.51
N LEU A 73 0.82 -2.90 -6.55
CA LEU A 73 2.06 -2.41 -7.16
C LEU A 73 2.89 -1.61 -6.16
N LEU A 74 2.26 -0.68 -5.42
CA LEU A 74 2.92 0.16 -4.43
C LEU A 74 3.56 -0.69 -3.32
N PHE A 75 2.80 -1.63 -2.74
CA PHE A 75 3.33 -2.53 -1.71
C PHE A 75 4.51 -3.36 -2.24
N THR A 76 4.44 -3.84 -3.48
CA THR A 76 5.55 -4.57 -4.10
C THR A 76 6.76 -3.66 -4.33
N ALA A 77 6.56 -2.43 -4.78
CA ALA A 77 7.63 -1.48 -5.06
C ALA A 77 8.39 -1.01 -3.79
N VAL A 78 7.69 -0.89 -2.65
CA VAL A 78 8.33 -0.50 -1.37
C VAL A 78 9.00 -1.68 -0.65
N PHE A 79 8.80 -2.91 -1.09
CA PHE A 79 9.35 -4.10 -0.45
C PHE A 79 10.89 -4.08 -0.36
N PRO A 80 11.67 -3.71 -1.40
CA PRO A 80 13.12 -3.61 -1.30
C PRO A 80 13.59 -2.62 -0.22
N ALA A 81 12.88 -1.51 -0.03
CA ALA A 81 13.16 -0.55 1.04
C ALA A 81 12.93 -1.17 2.43
N ASN A 82 11.82 -1.91 2.60
CA ASN A 82 11.51 -2.63 3.84
C ASN A 82 12.58 -3.70 4.16
N VAL A 83 13.02 -4.47 3.17
CA VAL A 83 14.12 -5.45 3.32
C VAL A 83 15.41 -4.73 3.73
N SER A 84 15.77 -3.66 3.03
CA SER A 84 16.98 -2.87 3.32
C SER A 84 16.98 -2.34 4.75
N MET A 85 15.82 -1.89 5.24
CA MET A 85 15.65 -1.43 6.62
C MET A 85 15.82 -2.56 7.63
N ALA A 86 15.20 -3.71 7.41
CA ALA A 86 15.32 -4.88 8.30
C ALA A 86 16.76 -5.36 8.39
N VAL A 87 17.46 -5.50 7.27
CA VAL A 87 18.86 -5.93 7.22
C VAL A 87 19.79 -4.94 7.93
N ARG A 88 19.55 -3.64 7.80
CA ARG A 88 20.38 -2.59 8.44
C ARG A 88 20.01 -2.31 9.89
N SER A 89 19.08 -3.04 10.48
CA SER A 89 18.61 -2.82 11.86
C SER A 89 19.52 -3.33 12.97
N GLY A 90 20.70 -3.87 12.66
CA GLY A 90 21.59 -4.60 13.60
C GLY A 90 21.88 -3.89 14.93
N ALA A 91 22.07 -2.57 14.93
CA ALA A 91 22.33 -1.77 16.14
C ALA A 91 21.06 -1.24 16.84
N ARG A 92 19.86 -1.58 16.36
CA ARG A 92 18.60 -1.12 16.94
C ARG A 92 18.11 -2.03 18.06
N PRO A 93 17.26 -1.53 19.00
CA PRO A 93 16.67 -2.35 20.05
C PRO A 93 15.97 -3.60 19.51
N GLY A 94 16.00 -4.69 20.28
CA GLY A 94 15.48 -6.00 19.85
C GLY A 94 14.02 -5.95 19.40
N TRP A 95 13.14 -5.26 20.14
CA TRP A 95 11.73 -5.09 19.78
C TRP A 95 11.54 -4.40 18.42
N TYR A 96 12.39 -3.41 18.12
CA TYR A 96 12.35 -2.70 16.84
C TYR A 96 12.74 -3.61 15.68
N ARG A 97 13.78 -4.43 15.87
CA ARG A 97 14.22 -5.45 14.90
C ARG A 97 13.11 -6.47 14.62
N VAL A 98 12.50 -7.00 15.68
CA VAL A 98 11.36 -7.94 15.54
C VAL A 98 10.22 -7.31 14.75
N ALA A 99 9.87 -6.05 15.01
CA ALA A 99 8.84 -5.34 14.25
C ALA A 99 9.20 -5.19 12.76
N LEU A 100 10.45 -4.88 12.44
CA LEU A 100 10.89 -4.75 11.05
C LEU A 100 10.88 -6.08 10.29
N TRP A 101 11.39 -7.14 10.90
CA TRP A 101 11.38 -8.47 10.29
C TRP A 101 9.95 -9.05 10.19
N GLY A 102 9.11 -8.82 11.20
CA GLY A 102 7.70 -9.21 11.18
C GLY A 102 6.89 -8.48 10.11
N ARG A 103 7.29 -7.26 9.73
CA ARG A 103 6.66 -6.49 8.66
C ARG A 103 6.84 -7.11 7.27
N LEU A 104 7.94 -7.83 7.03
CA LEU A 104 8.22 -8.43 5.72
C LEU A 104 7.17 -9.48 5.32
N PRO A 105 6.82 -10.48 6.16
CA PRO A 105 5.76 -11.44 5.81
C PRO A 105 4.37 -10.79 5.71
N LEU A 106 4.10 -9.69 6.43
CA LEU A 106 2.84 -8.95 6.32
C LEU A 106 2.63 -8.32 4.93
N GLN A 107 3.70 -8.12 4.18
CA GLN A 107 3.63 -7.64 2.81
C GLN A 107 2.81 -8.55 1.90
N ILE A 108 2.92 -9.88 2.10
CA ILE A 108 2.22 -10.88 1.30
C ILE A 108 0.70 -10.71 1.38
N PRO A 109 0.06 -10.73 2.56
CA PRO A 109 -1.38 -10.50 2.65
C PRO A 109 -1.81 -9.12 2.14
N LEU A 110 -1.02 -8.06 2.33
CA LEU A 110 -1.35 -6.73 1.81
C LEU A 110 -1.45 -6.73 0.29
N VAL A 111 -0.50 -7.36 -0.41
CA VAL A 111 -0.54 -7.51 -1.87
C VAL A 111 -1.72 -8.37 -2.31
N LEU A 112 -1.94 -9.54 -1.68
CA LEU A 112 -3.02 -10.46 -2.02
C LEU A 112 -4.40 -9.83 -1.81
N TRP A 113 -4.61 -9.11 -0.71
CA TRP A 113 -5.85 -8.40 -0.42
C TRP A 113 -6.12 -7.27 -1.43
N SER A 114 -5.09 -6.54 -1.81
CA SER A 114 -5.19 -5.50 -2.82
C SER A 114 -5.60 -6.07 -4.18
N LEU A 115 -4.97 -7.18 -4.60
CA LEU A 115 -5.33 -7.89 -5.84
C LEU A 115 -6.73 -8.49 -5.79
N ARG A 116 -7.16 -9.01 -4.63
CA ARG A 116 -8.52 -9.51 -4.46
C ARG A 116 -9.55 -8.42 -4.70
N ILE A 117 -9.36 -7.24 -4.10
CA ILE A 117 -10.27 -6.09 -4.30
C ILE A 117 -10.32 -5.69 -5.77
N ALA A 118 -9.16 -5.64 -6.45
CA ALA A 118 -9.10 -5.29 -7.87
C ALA A 118 -9.88 -6.28 -8.74
N ARG A 119 -9.77 -7.58 -8.48
CA ARG A 119 -10.46 -8.65 -9.22
C ARG A 119 -11.97 -8.61 -9.01
N GLU A 120 -12.42 -8.52 -7.75
CA GLU A 120 -13.85 -8.48 -7.41
C GLU A 120 -14.52 -7.23 -8.00
N ALA A 121 -13.88 -6.06 -7.92
CA ALA A 121 -14.38 -4.83 -8.53
C ALA A 121 -14.45 -4.92 -10.06
N GLY A 122 -13.45 -5.54 -10.71
CA GLY A 122 -13.43 -5.74 -12.16
C GLY A 122 -14.53 -6.69 -12.64
N ALA A 123 -14.84 -7.74 -11.90
CA ALA A 123 -15.92 -8.68 -12.22
C ALA A 123 -17.28 -7.98 -12.14
N GLY A 124 -17.53 -7.19 -11.09
CA GLY A 124 -18.77 -6.43 -10.93
C GLY A 124 -19.02 -5.43 -12.06
N GLN A 125 -17.98 -4.71 -12.49
CA GLN A 125 -18.08 -3.75 -13.60
C GLN A 125 -18.45 -4.42 -14.94
N ARG A 126 -17.92 -5.61 -15.20
CA ARG A 126 -18.22 -6.38 -16.43
C ARG A 126 -19.68 -6.82 -16.48
N LEU A 127 -20.26 -7.25 -15.36
CA LEU A 127 -21.66 -7.69 -15.27
C LEU A 127 -22.61 -6.52 -15.54
N VAL A 128 -22.36 -5.34 -14.95
CA VAL A 128 -23.17 -4.13 -15.18
C VAL A 128 -23.05 -3.67 -16.63
N GLY A 129 -21.87 -3.75 -17.24
CA GLY A 129 -21.68 -3.38 -18.65
C GLY A 129 -22.43 -4.29 -19.62
N ARG A 130 -22.47 -5.60 -19.35
CA ARG A 130 -23.25 -6.56 -20.16
C ARG A 130 -24.75 -6.31 -20.09
N SER A 131 -25.30 -6.11 -18.89
CA SER A 131 -26.74 -5.83 -18.69
C SER A 131 -27.21 -4.54 -19.40
N ARG A 132 -26.32 -3.55 -19.55
CA ARG A 132 -26.63 -2.31 -20.29
C ARG A 132 -26.53 -2.47 -21.81
N ALA A 133 -25.76 -3.40 -22.30
CA ALA A 133 -25.62 -3.66 -23.73
C ALA A 133 -26.76 -4.53 -24.31
N GLU A 134 -27.51 -5.20 -23.41
CA GLU A 134 -28.66 -6.06 -23.75
C GLU A 134 -30.01 -5.34 -23.69
N GLN A 135 -30.02 -4.04 -23.32
CA GLN A 135 -31.21 -3.16 -23.29
C GLN A 135 -31.20 -2.20 -24.48
#